data_1baeb1bb0171dfbad0f26ffbb6a386e1
#
_entry.id   1baeb1bb0171dfbad0f26ffbb6a386e1
#
_cell.length_a   1.000
_cell.length_b   1.000
_cell.length_c   1.000
_cell.angle_alpha   90.00
_cell.angle_beta   90.00
_cell.angle_gamma   90.00
#
_symmetry.space_group_name_H-M   'P 1'
#
loop_
_entity.id
_entity.type
_entity.pdbx_description
1 polymer ?
#
loop_
_entity_poly.entity_id
_entity_poly.type
_entity_poly.pdbx_seq_one_letter_code
_entity_poly.pdbx_strand_id
1 'polypeptide(L)'
;MAFGVYFHVPFCTVRCGYCDFNTYTSTELGDGATPESYVDTALRELALVPKRPIDTVFVGGGTPTQLPASDLVRFLTALREHGGIAPGAEVTTEANPDSVTPESLAELRAGGFTRISFGMQSAVPHVLNMLDRTHEPANVPKAVAWAREAGFEQVSVDLIYGTPTETVADWQRTVEAALELEPDHISAYALIVEDGTAFARKVRSGQVQIPSDDETSDKYLLADAAFEAAGLGWYELSNWAKPGGECRHNVGYWNGSEWWG
;
A
#
# COMPACT_ATOMS: atom_id res chain seq x y z
N MET A 1 -18.76 -17.45 5.27
CA MET A 1 -18.29 -16.10 4.84
C MET A 1 -16.80 -16.09 4.98
N ALA A 2 -16.09 -15.39 4.07
CA ALA A 2 -14.65 -15.23 4.16
C ALA A 2 -14.29 -14.45 5.44
N PHE A 3 -13.11 -14.71 5.99
CA PHE A 3 -12.60 -14.04 7.18
C PHE A 3 -11.22 -13.45 6.91
N GLY A 4 -11.09 -12.15 7.12
CA GLY A 4 -9.85 -11.41 6.93
C GLY A 4 -9.17 -11.06 8.25
N VAL A 5 -7.84 -10.94 8.22
CA VAL A 5 -7.06 -10.38 9.32
C VAL A 5 -6.23 -9.22 8.79
N TYR A 6 -6.34 -8.05 9.42
CA TYR A 6 -5.54 -6.88 9.14
C TYR A 6 -4.51 -6.64 10.25
N PHE A 7 -3.25 -6.47 9.85
CA PHE A 7 -2.19 -6.00 10.75
C PHE A 7 -1.79 -4.58 10.41
N HIS A 8 -1.94 -3.69 11.36
CA HIS A 8 -1.50 -2.31 11.21
C HIS A 8 -0.05 -2.18 11.67
N VAL A 9 0.86 -1.79 10.76
CA VAL A 9 2.25 -1.47 11.10
C VAL A 9 2.41 0.05 11.06
N PRO A 10 2.52 0.74 12.20
CA PRO A 10 2.42 2.20 12.24
C PRO A 10 3.71 2.94 11.88
N PHE A 11 4.77 2.24 11.50
CA PHE A 11 6.09 2.86 11.34
C PHE A 11 6.31 3.44 9.95
N CYS A 12 6.85 4.66 9.92
CA CYS A 12 7.34 5.32 8.70
C CYS A 12 8.70 5.94 8.97
N THR A 13 9.59 5.93 7.96
CA THR A 13 10.86 6.68 8.02
C THR A 13 10.58 8.19 8.00
N VAL A 14 9.64 8.61 7.15
CA VAL A 14 9.16 9.98 7.01
C VAL A 14 7.65 9.95 6.92
N ARG A 15 6.98 10.84 7.63
CA ARG A 15 5.53 11.01 7.52
C ARG A 15 5.22 11.93 6.34
N CYS A 16 4.53 11.39 5.33
CA CYS A 16 4.10 12.18 4.18
C CYS A 16 3.14 13.29 4.60
N GLY A 17 3.25 14.46 3.97
CA GLY A 17 2.48 15.64 4.39
C GLY A 17 0.97 15.50 4.26
N TYR A 18 0.49 14.64 3.36
CA TYR A 18 -0.92 14.36 3.12
C TYR A 18 -1.50 13.22 4.00
N CYS A 19 -0.63 12.41 4.61
CA CYS A 19 -1.04 11.17 5.26
C CYS A 19 -1.78 11.44 6.59
N ASP A 20 -3.01 10.92 6.69
CA ASP A 20 -3.85 10.95 7.88
C ASP A 20 -3.85 9.62 8.65
N PHE A 21 -3.15 8.61 8.13
CA PHE A 21 -3.09 7.30 8.76
C PHE A 21 -2.46 7.37 10.15
N ASN A 22 -2.82 6.43 11.00
CA ASN A 22 -2.24 6.27 12.33
C ASN A 22 -0.78 5.80 12.22
N THR A 23 0.12 6.71 11.83
CA THR A 23 1.53 6.43 11.55
C THR A 23 2.44 7.31 12.37
N TYR A 24 3.61 6.78 12.69
CA TYR A 24 4.60 7.43 13.53
C TYR A 24 6.01 7.26 12.96
N THR A 25 6.81 8.31 13.07
CA THR A 25 8.26 8.21 12.91
C THR A 25 8.89 7.76 14.22
N SER A 26 10.14 7.29 14.18
CA SER A 26 10.87 6.84 15.38
C SER A 26 10.98 7.92 16.47
N THR A 27 10.88 9.19 16.10
CA THR A 27 10.94 10.32 17.05
C THR A 27 9.61 10.64 17.74
N GLU A 28 8.49 10.14 17.22
CA GLU A 28 7.14 10.44 17.71
C GLU A 28 6.64 9.42 18.73
N LEU A 29 7.22 8.22 18.77
CA LEU A 29 6.75 7.11 19.60
C LEU A 29 7.19 7.18 21.07
N GLY A 30 8.13 8.08 21.44
CA GLY A 30 8.65 8.18 22.81
C GLY A 30 9.52 6.97 23.23
N ASP A 31 10.00 7.01 24.48
CA ASP A 31 11.06 6.10 24.98
C ASP A 31 10.61 4.63 25.24
N GLY A 32 9.39 4.25 24.94
CA GLY A 32 8.87 2.92 25.31
C GLY A 32 8.35 2.06 24.17
N ALA A 33 8.19 2.62 22.97
CA ALA A 33 7.65 1.91 21.81
C ALA A 33 8.70 1.76 20.72
N THR A 34 9.30 0.58 20.61
CA THR A 34 10.23 0.23 19.54
C THR A 34 9.55 -0.73 18.55
N PRO A 35 10.06 -0.86 17.32
CA PRO A 35 9.58 -1.88 16.39
C PRO A 35 9.52 -3.28 17.00
N GLU A 36 10.54 -3.67 17.76
CA GLU A 36 10.61 -4.98 18.43
C GLU A 36 9.52 -5.13 19.48
N SER A 37 9.34 -4.14 20.36
CA SER A 37 8.29 -4.16 21.39
C SER A 37 6.89 -4.15 20.79
N TYR A 38 6.72 -3.51 19.65
CA TYR A 38 5.48 -3.51 18.89
C TYR A 38 5.14 -4.92 18.39
N VAL A 39 6.09 -5.58 17.71
CA VAL A 39 5.89 -6.94 17.19
C VAL A 39 5.47 -7.91 18.28
N ASP A 40 6.16 -7.91 19.41
CA ASP A 40 5.83 -8.76 20.56
C ASP A 40 4.45 -8.45 21.16
N THR A 41 4.04 -7.18 21.12
CA THR A 41 2.71 -6.78 21.60
C THR A 41 1.62 -7.22 20.61
N ALA A 42 1.81 -7.00 19.32
CA ALA A 42 0.87 -7.44 18.29
C ALA A 42 0.72 -8.97 18.28
N LEU A 43 1.80 -9.72 18.47
CA LEU A 43 1.73 -11.17 18.61
C LEU A 43 0.90 -11.62 19.83
N ARG A 44 0.95 -10.89 20.95
CA ARG A 44 0.08 -11.17 22.10
C ARG A 44 -1.39 -10.86 21.80
N GLU A 45 -1.64 -9.82 21.02
CA GLU A 45 -3.00 -9.42 20.61
C GLU A 45 -3.65 -10.47 19.70
N LEU A 46 -2.86 -11.26 18.98
CA LEU A 46 -3.37 -12.40 18.20
C LEU A 46 -4.21 -13.39 19.01
N ALA A 47 -4.02 -13.46 20.31
CA ALA A 47 -4.86 -14.29 21.18
C ALA A 47 -6.34 -13.89 21.14
N LEU A 48 -6.65 -12.67 20.72
CA LEU A 48 -8.02 -12.14 20.59
C LEU A 48 -8.65 -12.48 19.23
N VAL A 49 -7.86 -12.88 18.23
CA VAL A 49 -8.37 -13.26 16.91
C VAL A 49 -9.26 -14.49 17.03
N PRO A 50 -10.45 -14.52 16.40
CA PRO A 50 -11.28 -15.72 16.37
C PRO A 50 -10.55 -16.94 15.79
N LYS A 51 -10.60 -18.08 16.47
CA LYS A 51 -9.98 -19.34 16.01
C LYS A 51 -10.79 -19.97 14.89
N ARG A 52 -10.52 -19.55 13.69
CA ARG A 52 -11.15 -20.02 12.45
C ARG A 52 -10.20 -19.87 11.27
N PRO A 53 -10.39 -20.59 10.16
CA PRO A 53 -9.59 -20.42 8.95
C PRO A 53 -9.62 -18.97 8.46
N ILE A 54 -8.44 -18.44 8.11
CA ILE A 54 -8.24 -17.08 7.63
C ILE A 54 -8.09 -17.11 6.11
N ASP A 55 -8.97 -16.43 5.39
CA ASP A 55 -9.00 -16.40 3.93
C ASP A 55 -8.11 -15.29 3.33
N THR A 56 -7.92 -14.19 4.08
CA THR A 56 -7.05 -13.09 3.68
C THR A 56 -6.27 -12.53 4.87
N VAL A 57 -5.01 -12.19 4.66
CA VAL A 57 -4.19 -11.41 5.60
C VAL A 57 -3.69 -10.17 4.88
N PHE A 58 -3.86 -9.03 5.49
CA PHE A 58 -3.34 -7.76 4.97
C PHE A 58 -2.47 -7.08 6.03
N VAL A 59 -1.22 -6.86 5.70
CA VAL A 59 -0.27 -6.11 6.53
C VAL A 59 -0.06 -4.75 5.90
N GLY A 60 -0.61 -3.73 6.52
CA GLY A 60 -0.64 -2.37 5.99
C GLY A 60 -0.38 -1.31 7.06
N GLY A 61 -0.68 -0.06 6.72
CA GLY A 61 -0.63 1.08 7.63
C GLY A 61 0.39 2.14 7.24
N GLY A 62 1.51 2.22 7.94
CA GLY A 62 2.62 3.12 7.61
C GLY A 62 3.47 2.55 6.47
N THR A 63 4.50 1.84 6.85
CA THR A 63 5.36 1.10 5.91
C THR A 63 5.74 -0.22 6.56
N PRO A 64 4.97 -1.29 6.32
CA PRO A 64 5.24 -2.60 6.94
C PRO A 64 6.67 -3.09 6.77
N THR A 65 7.27 -2.85 5.63
CA THR A 65 8.66 -3.22 5.29
C THR A 65 9.73 -2.37 5.99
N GLN A 66 9.36 -1.47 6.90
CA GLN A 66 10.26 -0.92 7.91
C GLN A 66 10.59 -1.93 9.02
N LEU A 67 9.73 -2.92 9.22
CA LEU A 67 10.06 -4.07 10.06
C LEU A 67 10.93 -5.06 9.28
N PRO A 68 11.82 -5.79 9.97
CA PRO A 68 12.52 -6.94 9.37
C PRO A 68 11.53 -7.93 8.75
N ALA A 69 11.86 -8.49 7.59
CA ALA A 69 11.01 -9.49 6.94
C ALA A 69 10.70 -10.69 7.86
N SER A 70 11.67 -11.10 8.67
CA SER A 70 11.49 -12.14 9.69
C SER A 70 10.37 -11.83 10.68
N ASP A 71 10.18 -10.58 11.07
CA ASP A 71 9.12 -10.19 11.99
C ASP A 71 7.74 -10.24 11.33
N LEU A 72 7.64 -9.82 10.07
CA LEU A 72 6.41 -9.97 9.29
C LEU A 72 6.05 -11.46 9.08
N VAL A 73 7.06 -12.31 8.87
CA VAL A 73 6.87 -13.78 8.79
C VAL A 73 6.44 -14.36 10.13
N ARG A 74 6.90 -13.83 11.26
CA ARG A 74 6.44 -14.24 12.61
C ARG A 74 4.93 -14.03 12.78
N PHE A 75 4.34 -12.93 12.26
CA PHE A 75 2.89 -12.74 12.29
C PHE A 75 2.16 -13.86 11.56
N LEU A 76 2.59 -14.20 10.35
CA LEU A 76 1.96 -15.28 9.60
C LEU A 76 2.12 -16.65 10.28
N THR A 77 3.27 -16.91 10.86
CA THR A 77 3.53 -18.15 11.62
C THR A 77 2.58 -18.26 12.80
N ALA A 78 2.45 -17.18 13.57
CA ALA A 78 1.53 -17.14 14.71
C ALA A 78 0.05 -17.30 14.29
N LEU A 79 -0.37 -16.70 13.16
CA LEU A 79 -1.73 -16.92 12.63
C LEU A 79 -1.97 -18.36 12.20
N ARG A 80 -0.97 -19.01 11.56
CA ARG A 80 -1.07 -20.43 11.18
C ARG A 80 -1.27 -21.35 12.40
N GLU A 81 -0.54 -21.05 13.47
CA GLU A 81 -0.62 -21.80 14.73
C GLU A 81 -1.92 -21.52 15.50
N HIS A 82 -2.45 -20.29 15.41
CA HIS A 82 -3.63 -19.88 16.17
C HIS A 82 -4.96 -20.36 15.58
N GLY A 83 -5.26 -20.04 14.34
CA GLY A 83 -6.54 -20.34 13.67
C GLY A 83 -6.39 -21.05 12.33
N GLY A 84 -5.18 -21.04 11.78
CA GLY A 84 -4.86 -21.54 10.45
C GLY A 84 -5.13 -20.51 9.34
N ILE A 85 -4.20 -20.47 8.39
CA ILE A 85 -4.37 -19.72 7.14
C ILE A 85 -4.91 -20.74 6.11
N ALA A 86 -6.03 -20.40 5.46
CA ALA A 86 -6.67 -21.30 4.50
C ALA A 86 -5.74 -21.57 3.29
N PRO A 87 -5.80 -22.77 2.70
CA PRO A 87 -5.10 -23.02 1.44
C PRO A 87 -5.53 -22.02 0.36
N GLY A 88 -4.56 -21.39 -0.31
CA GLY A 88 -4.82 -20.37 -1.31
C GLY A 88 -5.28 -19.02 -0.74
N ALA A 89 -5.11 -18.76 0.56
CA ALA A 89 -5.36 -17.45 1.15
C ALA A 89 -4.50 -16.37 0.48
N GLU A 90 -5.05 -15.18 0.33
CA GLU A 90 -4.29 -14.01 -0.08
C GLU A 90 -3.56 -13.44 1.14
N VAL A 91 -2.26 -13.25 1.01
CA VAL A 91 -1.42 -12.66 2.06
C VAL A 91 -0.69 -11.47 1.47
N THR A 92 -1.12 -10.28 1.84
CA THR A 92 -0.65 -9.01 1.29
C THR A 92 0.26 -8.28 2.27
N THR A 93 1.30 -7.63 1.76
CA THR A 93 2.01 -6.56 2.47
C THR A 93 2.14 -5.32 1.60
N GLU A 94 2.03 -4.15 2.23
CA GLU A 94 2.42 -2.88 1.63
C GLU A 94 3.92 -2.65 1.79
N ALA A 95 4.53 -1.94 0.86
CA ALA A 95 5.95 -1.64 0.85
C ALA A 95 6.25 -0.24 0.29
N ASN A 96 7.28 0.40 0.83
CA ASN A 96 7.94 1.50 0.15
C ASN A 96 9.03 0.91 -0.77
N PRO A 97 9.18 1.39 -2.02
CA PRO A 97 10.21 0.89 -2.93
C PRO A 97 11.64 0.92 -2.37
N ASP A 98 11.95 1.88 -1.49
CA ASP A 98 13.27 2.04 -0.87
C ASP A 98 13.47 1.16 0.40
N SER A 99 12.41 0.50 0.89
CA SER A 99 12.47 -0.30 2.12
C SER A 99 12.61 -1.79 1.88
N VAL A 100 12.80 -2.22 0.64
CA VAL A 100 12.93 -3.63 0.27
C VAL A 100 14.27 -3.94 -0.39
N THR A 101 14.70 -5.18 -0.25
CA THR A 101 15.86 -5.76 -0.96
C THR A 101 15.47 -7.10 -1.57
N PRO A 102 16.24 -7.64 -2.54
CA PRO A 102 16.00 -8.99 -3.06
C PRO A 102 15.88 -10.04 -1.95
N GLU A 103 16.72 -9.95 -0.93
CA GLU A 103 16.77 -10.89 0.19
C GLU A 103 15.51 -10.78 1.05
N SER A 104 15.09 -9.55 1.41
CA SER A 104 13.88 -9.34 2.22
C SER A 104 12.62 -9.81 1.49
N LEU A 105 12.53 -9.57 0.18
CA LEU A 105 11.41 -10.03 -0.64
C LEU A 105 11.38 -11.56 -0.77
N ALA A 106 12.54 -12.19 -0.95
CA ALA A 106 12.64 -13.65 -0.96
C ALA A 106 12.22 -14.26 0.38
N GLU A 107 12.62 -13.66 1.51
CA GLU A 107 12.20 -14.07 2.86
C GLU A 107 10.70 -13.93 3.05
N LEU A 108 10.11 -12.80 2.68
CA LEU A 108 8.66 -12.58 2.74
C LEU A 108 7.91 -13.63 1.91
N ARG A 109 8.36 -13.87 0.67
CA ARG A 109 7.72 -14.86 -0.21
C ARG A 109 7.84 -16.28 0.36
N ALA A 110 9.00 -16.68 0.85
CA ALA A 110 9.21 -17.96 1.51
C ALA A 110 8.37 -18.08 2.79
N GLY A 111 8.15 -16.98 3.51
CA GLY A 111 7.28 -16.87 4.67
C GLY A 111 5.79 -17.01 4.34
N GLY A 112 5.40 -16.91 3.06
CA GLY A 112 4.06 -17.13 2.58
C GLY A 112 3.26 -15.89 2.21
N PHE A 113 3.92 -14.73 2.03
CA PHE A 113 3.30 -13.59 1.39
C PHE A 113 3.09 -13.88 -0.11
N THR A 114 1.88 -13.62 -0.62
CA THR A 114 1.50 -13.92 -2.01
C THR A 114 1.36 -12.66 -2.85
N ARG A 115 1.08 -11.51 -2.20
CA ARG A 115 0.82 -10.22 -2.83
C ARG A 115 1.67 -9.13 -2.17
N ILE A 116 2.16 -8.17 -2.97
CA ILE A 116 2.85 -6.98 -2.49
C ILE A 116 2.33 -5.74 -3.22
N SER A 117 2.13 -4.63 -2.48
CA SER A 117 1.77 -3.33 -3.04
C SER A 117 2.86 -2.30 -2.79
N PHE A 118 3.32 -1.65 -3.84
CA PHE A 118 4.35 -0.62 -3.76
C PHE A 118 3.77 0.78 -3.87
N GLY A 119 4.00 1.60 -2.85
CA GLY A 119 3.63 3.01 -2.86
C GLY A 119 4.49 3.83 -3.84
N MET A 120 4.20 3.76 -5.13
CA MET A 120 4.86 4.54 -6.19
C MET A 120 4.44 6.00 -6.16
N GLN A 121 3.16 6.27 -5.99
CA GLN A 121 2.47 7.55 -5.95
C GLN A 121 2.57 8.37 -7.26
N SER A 122 3.78 8.66 -7.74
CA SER A 122 4.04 9.34 -9.01
C SER A 122 5.41 8.95 -9.57
N ALA A 123 5.56 9.02 -10.89
CA ALA A 123 6.85 8.92 -11.57
C ALA A 123 7.57 10.27 -11.70
N VAL A 124 6.93 11.35 -11.26
CA VAL A 124 7.38 12.72 -11.51
C VAL A 124 7.96 13.34 -10.24
N PRO A 125 9.26 13.71 -10.21
CA PRO A 125 9.93 14.13 -8.98
C PRO A 125 9.30 15.33 -8.27
N HIS A 126 8.82 16.35 -8.99
CA HIS A 126 8.22 17.52 -8.34
C HIS A 126 6.85 17.18 -7.70
N VAL A 127 6.13 16.19 -8.26
CA VAL A 127 4.87 15.68 -7.69
C VAL A 127 5.17 14.90 -6.40
N LEU A 128 6.18 14.03 -6.40
CA LEU A 128 6.63 13.34 -5.18
C LEU A 128 7.06 14.32 -4.09
N ASN A 129 7.81 15.36 -4.46
CA ASN A 129 8.21 16.42 -3.51
C ASN A 129 7.01 17.15 -2.91
N MET A 130 5.94 17.41 -3.70
CA MET A 130 4.71 18.02 -3.19
C MET A 130 4.00 17.13 -2.17
N LEU A 131 4.08 15.80 -2.35
CA LEU A 131 3.54 14.79 -1.44
C LEU A 131 4.45 14.51 -0.22
N ASP A 132 5.58 15.20 -0.09
CA ASP A 132 6.62 14.92 0.91
C ASP A 132 7.09 13.44 0.86
N ARG A 133 7.14 12.84 -0.36
CA ARG A 133 7.71 11.51 -0.61
C ARG A 133 9.20 11.61 -0.87
N THR A 134 9.96 10.67 -0.29
CA THR A 134 11.43 10.70 -0.32
C THR A 134 12.06 9.58 -1.15
N HIS A 135 11.26 8.61 -1.62
CA HIS A 135 11.79 7.53 -2.44
C HIS A 135 12.22 8.01 -3.83
N GLU A 136 13.24 7.36 -4.38
CA GLU A 136 13.72 7.61 -5.72
C GLU A 136 12.81 6.90 -6.75
N PRO A 137 12.23 7.61 -7.75
CA PRO A 137 11.37 6.97 -8.77
C PRO A 137 12.03 5.77 -9.47
N ALA A 138 13.34 5.83 -9.69
CA ALA A 138 14.11 4.76 -10.32
C ALA A 138 14.21 3.47 -9.48
N ASN A 139 13.80 3.48 -8.21
CA ASN A 139 13.79 2.30 -7.37
C ASN A 139 12.49 1.50 -7.50
N VAL A 140 11.40 2.12 -7.98
CA VAL A 140 10.13 1.41 -8.20
C VAL A 140 10.28 0.24 -9.18
N PRO A 141 10.82 0.42 -10.42
CA PRO A 141 11.04 -0.69 -11.33
C PRO A 141 11.92 -1.80 -10.75
N LYS A 142 12.95 -1.44 -9.98
CA LYS A 142 13.83 -2.41 -9.33
C LYS A 142 13.06 -3.24 -8.30
N ALA A 143 12.29 -2.58 -7.42
CA ALA A 143 11.51 -3.25 -6.38
C ALA A 143 10.47 -4.21 -6.99
N VAL A 144 9.79 -3.79 -8.07
CA VAL A 144 8.85 -4.63 -8.80
C VAL A 144 9.56 -5.84 -9.43
N ALA A 145 10.71 -5.63 -10.09
CA ALA A 145 11.49 -6.72 -10.67
C ALA A 145 11.93 -7.74 -9.59
N TRP A 146 12.45 -7.27 -8.46
CA TRP A 146 12.85 -8.14 -7.34
C TRP A 146 11.66 -8.91 -6.74
N ALA A 147 10.47 -8.29 -6.67
CA ALA A 147 9.28 -8.99 -6.21
C ALA A 147 8.87 -10.12 -7.19
N ARG A 148 8.96 -9.87 -8.50
CA ARG A 148 8.72 -10.90 -9.52
C ARG A 148 9.76 -12.03 -9.43
N GLU A 149 11.04 -11.71 -9.29
CA GLU A 149 12.11 -12.68 -9.12
C GLU A 149 11.95 -13.51 -7.84
N ALA A 150 11.49 -12.91 -6.75
CA ALA A 150 11.14 -13.60 -5.52
C ALA A 150 9.91 -14.54 -5.66
N GLY A 151 9.12 -14.38 -6.73
CA GLY A 151 7.97 -15.23 -7.03
C GLY A 151 6.67 -14.76 -6.39
N PHE A 152 6.49 -13.46 -6.11
CA PHE A 152 5.19 -12.91 -5.73
C PHE A 152 4.17 -13.16 -6.85
N GLU A 153 3.01 -13.69 -6.47
CA GLU A 153 1.93 -14.05 -7.40
C GLU A 153 1.23 -12.80 -7.94
N GLN A 154 1.12 -11.77 -7.09
CA GLN A 154 0.48 -10.50 -7.39
C GLN A 154 1.37 -9.32 -6.99
N VAL A 155 1.62 -8.41 -7.92
CA VAL A 155 2.34 -7.16 -7.66
C VAL A 155 1.44 -5.99 -8.01
N SER A 156 1.24 -5.10 -7.03
CA SER A 156 0.44 -3.89 -7.14
C SER A 156 1.30 -2.64 -7.05
N VAL A 157 0.82 -1.56 -7.65
CA VAL A 157 1.38 -0.22 -7.46
C VAL A 157 0.27 0.75 -7.07
N ASP A 158 0.58 1.65 -6.12
CA ASP A 158 -0.35 2.67 -5.66
C ASP A 158 0.05 4.03 -6.21
N LEU A 159 -0.90 4.75 -6.77
CA LEU A 159 -0.74 6.04 -7.42
C LEU A 159 -1.62 7.09 -6.74
N ILE A 160 -1.18 8.35 -6.77
CA ILE A 160 -1.97 9.49 -6.30
C ILE A 160 -2.01 10.53 -7.42
N TYR A 161 -3.23 10.94 -7.80
CA TYR A 161 -3.48 12.00 -8.78
C TYR A 161 -4.20 13.18 -8.13
N GLY A 162 -4.25 14.30 -8.84
CA GLY A 162 -4.82 15.53 -8.30
C GLY A 162 -3.91 16.23 -7.30
N THR A 163 -2.62 15.96 -7.36
CA THR A 163 -1.62 16.66 -6.57
C THR A 163 -1.46 18.10 -7.11
N PRO A 164 -1.39 19.12 -6.24
CA PRO A 164 -1.09 20.49 -6.68
C PRO A 164 0.15 20.55 -7.57
N THR A 165 0.10 21.38 -8.59
CA THR A 165 1.16 21.54 -9.61
C THR A 165 1.34 20.34 -10.56
N GLU A 166 0.63 19.24 -10.35
CA GLU A 166 0.62 18.11 -11.26
C GLU A 166 -0.20 18.44 -12.51
N THR A 167 0.46 18.51 -13.66
CA THR A 167 -0.22 18.69 -14.95
C THR A 167 -0.82 17.37 -15.44
N VAL A 168 -1.74 17.44 -16.41
CA VAL A 168 -2.25 16.22 -17.10
C VAL A 168 -1.10 15.44 -17.74
N ALA A 169 -0.09 16.13 -18.29
CA ALA A 169 1.08 15.46 -18.87
C ALA A 169 1.95 14.77 -17.81
N ASP A 170 2.01 15.28 -16.58
CA ASP A 170 2.71 14.62 -15.47
C ASP A 170 1.97 13.36 -15.04
N TRP A 171 0.64 13.47 -14.94
CA TRP A 171 -0.19 12.31 -14.62
C TRP A 171 -0.10 11.23 -15.70
N GLN A 172 -0.18 11.61 -16.97
CA GLN A 172 -0.02 10.68 -18.08
C GLN A 172 1.32 9.93 -18.01
N ARG A 173 2.43 10.63 -17.74
CA ARG A 173 3.74 9.99 -17.53
C ARG A 173 3.74 9.02 -16.36
N THR A 174 3.03 9.35 -15.28
CA THR A 174 2.92 8.45 -14.12
C THR A 174 2.14 7.18 -14.48
N VAL A 175 1.01 7.31 -15.19
CA VAL A 175 0.20 6.18 -15.67
C VAL A 175 1.02 5.30 -16.63
N GLU A 176 1.70 5.90 -17.60
CA GLU A 176 2.57 5.17 -18.55
C GLU A 176 3.68 4.40 -17.82
N ALA A 177 4.39 5.06 -16.90
CA ALA A 177 5.43 4.43 -16.11
C ALA A 177 4.91 3.29 -15.21
N ALA A 178 3.71 3.43 -14.66
CA ALA A 178 3.09 2.37 -13.88
C ALA A 178 2.72 1.16 -14.76
N LEU A 179 2.21 1.37 -15.96
CA LEU A 179 1.87 0.32 -16.91
C LEU A 179 3.11 -0.40 -17.46
N GLU A 180 4.23 0.30 -17.65
CA GLU A 180 5.51 -0.31 -18.04
C GLU A 180 6.04 -1.36 -17.02
N LEU A 181 5.58 -1.28 -15.77
CA LEU A 181 5.91 -2.27 -14.73
C LEU A 181 5.11 -3.57 -14.88
N GLU A 182 4.13 -3.63 -15.78
CA GLU A 182 3.23 -4.76 -16.00
C GLU A 182 2.55 -5.26 -14.70
N PRO A 183 1.99 -4.36 -13.85
CA PRO A 183 1.41 -4.76 -12.59
C PRO A 183 0.18 -5.65 -12.79
N ASP A 184 -0.19 -6.41 -11.75
CA ASP A 184 -1.43 -7.19 -11.74
C ASP A 184 -2.61 -6.35 -11.24
N HIS A 185 -2.29 -5.26 -10.53
CA HIS A 185 -3.26 -4.39 -9.89
C HIS A 185 -2.69 -2.96 -9.77
N ILE A 186 -3.55 -1.97 -9.89
CA ILE A 186 -3.23 -0.56 -9.65
C ILE A 186 -4.28 0.02 -8.72
N SER A 187 -3.83 0.68 -7.65
CA SER A 187 -4.65 1.62 -6.89
C SER A 187 -4.33 3.03 -7.36
N ALA A 188 -5.34 3.82 -7.73
CA ALA A 188 -5.14 5.22 -8.10
C ALA A 188 -6.12 6.11 -7.33
N TYR A 189 -5.60 6.85 -6.36
CA TYR A 189 -6.38 7.66 -5.44
C TYR A 189 -6.31 9.14 -5.81
N ALA A 190 -7.46 9.80 -5.83
CA ALA A 190 -7.49 11.26 -5.80
C ALA A 190 -6.88 11.75 -4.49
N LEU A 191 -6.00 12.75 -4.55
CA LEU A 191 -5.45 13.37 -3.34
C LEU A 191 -6.57 14.07 -2.56
N ILE A 192 -6.85 13.57 -1.36
CA ILE A 192 -7.79 14.17 -0.41
C ILE A 192 -7.00 15.02 0.59
N VAL A 193 -7.53 16.19 0.93
CA VAL A 193 -6.95 17.08 1.92
C VAL A 193 -7.61 16.80 3.27
N GLU A 194 -7.01 15.89 4.04
CA GLU A 194 -7.53 15.51 5.33
C GLU A 194 -7.14 16.51 6.43
N ASP A 195 -8.10 16.84 7.30
CA ASP A 195 -7.89 17.75 8.41
C ASP A 195 -6.79 17.23 9.37
N GLY A 196 -6.05 18.16 9.96
CA GLY A 196 -4.94 17.80 10.88
C GLY A 196 -3.61 17.53 10.18
N THR A 197 -3.58 17.26 8.88
CA THR A 197 -2.36 16.97 8.13
C THR A 197 -1.48 18.21 7.92
N ALA A 198 -0.20 17.99 7.62
CA ALA A 198 0.71 19.08 7.24
C ALA A 198 0.24 19.74 5.92
N PHE A 199 -0.27 18.92 5.02
CA PHE A 199 -0.78 19.35 3.73
C PHE A 199 -2.02 20.27 3.88
N ALA A 200 -2.97 19.92 4.74
CA ALA A 200 -4.12 20.77 5.03
C ALA A 200 -3.70 22.16 5.58
N ARG A 201 -2.62 22.23 6.35
CA ARG A 201 -2.08 23.52 6.82
C ARG A 201 -1.54 24.37 5.65
N LYS A 202 -0.81 23.76 4.69
CA LYS A 202 -0.31 24.44 3.47
C LYS A 202 -1.48 24.97 2.63
N VAL A 203 -2.55 24.18 2.47
CA VAL A 203 -3.76 24.58 1.72
C VAL A 203 -4.47 25.75 2.43
N ARG A 204 -4.77 25.62 3.73
CA ARG A 204 -5.45 26.67 4.52
C ARG A 204 -4.69 28.00 4.56
N SER A 205 -3.36 27.96 4.54
CA SER A 205 -2.54 29.17 4.51
C SER A 205 -2.41 29.80 3.12
N GLY A 206 -3.00 29.17 2.07
CA GLY A 206 -2.88 29.65 0.70
C GLY A 206 -1.52 29.41 0.04
N GLN A 207 -0.63 28.63 0.67
CA GLN A 207 0.67 28.25 0.10
C GLN A 207 0.52 27.27 -1.07
N VAL A 208 -0.56 26.49 -1.06
CA VAL A 208 -0.86 25.46 -2.07
C VAL A 208 -2.32 25.58 -2.45
N GLN A 209 -2.60 25.54 -3.76
CA GLN A 209 -3.96 25.45 -4.30
C GLN A 209 -4.22 24.03 -4.77
N ILE A 210 -5.33 23.46 -4.36
CA ILE A 210 -5.79 22.15 -4.85
C ILE A 210 -6.37 22.30 -6.26
N PRO A 211 -6.22 21.31 -7.13
CA PRO A 211 -6.90 21.26 -8.42
C PRO A 211 -8.43 21.33 -8.26
N SER A 212 -9.12 21.75 -9.31
CA SER A 212 -10.58 21.70 -9.37
C SER A 212 -11.07 20.25 -9.48
N ASP A 213 -12.34 20.03 -9.14
CA ASP A 213 -12.99 18.72 -9.31
C ASP A 213 -12.99 18.27 -10.78
N ASP A 214 -13.14 19.21 -11.73
CA ASP A 214 -13.09 18.92 -13.16
C ASP A 214 -11.69 18.43 -13.58
N GLU A 215 -10.61 19.10 -13.15
CA GLU A 215 -9.24 18.65 -13.42
C GLU A 215 -8.94 17.29 -12.81
N THR A 216 -9.47 17.01 -11.63
CA THR A 216 -9.32 15.73 -10.95
C THR A 216 -10.10 14.63 -11.69
N SER A 217 -11.31 14.95 -12.15
CA SER A 217 -12.14 14.05 -12.96
C SER A 217 -11.49 13.69 -14.29
N ASP A 218 -10.92 14.68 -15.00
CA ASP A 218 -10.21 14.45 -16.26
C ASP A 218 -9.03 13.48 -16.08
N LYS A 219 -8.29 13.60 -14.98
CA LYS A 219 -7.20 12.68 -14.64
C LYS A 219 -7.70 11.27 -14.34
N TYR A 220 -8.83 11.13 -13.63
CA TYR A 220 -9.46 9.84 -13.40
C TYR A 220 -9.81 9.17 -14.74
N LEU A 221 -10.51 9.88 -15.62
CA LEU A 221 -10.91 9.33 -16.93
C LEU A 221 -9.73 8.93 -17.80
N LEU A 222 -8.63 9.70 -17.75
CA LEU A 222 -7.38 9.36 -18.44
C LEU A 222 -6.81 8.03 -17.94
N ALA A 223 -6.74 7.87 -16.62
CA ALA A 223 -6.21 6.66 -16.00
C ALA A 223 -7.10 5.45 -16.29
N ASP A 224 -8.42 5.59 -16.11
CA ASP A 224 -9.39 4.53 -16.37
C ASP A 224 -9.26 3.99 -17.79
N ALA A 225 -9.27 4.89 -18.79
CA ALA A 225 -9.11 4.51 -20.20
C ALA A 225 -7.77 3.82 -20.48
N ALA A 226 -6.67 4.27 -19.85
CA ALA A 226 -5.36 3.69 -20.06
C ALA A 226 -5.23 2.30 -19.40
N PHE A 227 -5.77 2.14 -18.20
CA PHE A 227 -5.75 0.87 -17.46
C PHE A 227 -6.63 -0.17 -18.17
N GLU A 228 -7.84 0.21 -18.61
CA GLU A 228 -8.70 -0.68 -19.38
C GLU A 228 -8.03 -1.14 -20.68
N ALA A 229 -7.40 -0.23 -21.41
CA ALA A 229 -6.65 -0.56 -22.63
C ALA A 229 -5.48 -1.52 -22.38
N ALA A 230 -4.91 -1.51 -21.18
CA ALA A 230 -3.85 -2.43 -20.73
C ALA A 230 -4.38 -3.73 -20.12
N GLY A 231 -5.70 -3.93 -20.09
CA GLY A 231 -6.35 -5.14 -19.58
C GLY A 231 -6.53 -5.17 -18.05
N LEU A 232 -6.42 -4.01 -17.38
CA LEU A 232 -6.79 -3.86 -15.98
C LEU A 232 -8.21 -3.29 -15.91
N GLY A 233 -9.19 -4.11 -15.52
CA GLY A 233 -10.58 -3.70 -15.36
C GLY A 233 -10.79 -3.00 -14.01
N TRP A 234 -11.61 -1.95 -14.00
CA TRP A 234 -12.10 -1.35 -12.76
C TRP A 234 -12.98 -2.35 -11.99
N TYR A 235 -12.79 -2.49 -10.69
CA TYR A 235 -13.60 -3.41 -9.88
C TYR A 235 -14.14 -2.79 -8.59
N GLU A 236 -13.52 -1.74 -8.09
CA GLU A 236 -14.03 -0.92 -6.98
C GLU A 236 -13.39 0.48 -7.02
N LEU A 237 -13.84 1.39 -6.18
CA LEU A 237 -13.77 2.84 -6.28
C LEU A 237 -12.47 3.44 -6.85
N SER A 238 -11.31 2.94 -6.43
CA SER A 238 -9.99 3.46 -6.83
C SER A 238 -9.04 2.37 -7.33
N ASN A 239 -9.57 1.18 -7.67
CA ASN A 239 -8.74 0.02 -7.96
C ASN A 239 -9.09 -0.64 -9.28
N TRP A 240 -8.04 -1.00 -10.02
CA TRP A 240 -8.07 -1.72 -11.29
C TRP A 240 -7.18 -2.94 -11.21
N ALA A 241 -7.61 -4.04 -11.81
CA ALA A 241 -6.87 -5.29 -11.77
C ALA A 241 -6.97 -6.06 -13.09
N LYS A 242 -5.95 -6.85 -13.39
CA LYS A 242 -6.09 -7.95 -14.34
C LYS A 242 -7.07 -8.99 -13.77
N PRO A 243 -7.76 -9.79 -14.61
CA PRO A 243 -8.65 -10.84 -14.12
C PRO A 243 -7.95 -11.76 -13.11
N GLY A 244 -8.49 -11.84 -11.88
CA GLY A 244 -7.90 -12.59 -10.76
C GLY A 244 -6.81 -11.85 -9.99
N GLY A 245 -6.55 -10.59 -10.33
CA GLY A 245 -5.62 -9.69 -9.63
C GLY A 245 -6.29 -8.79 -8.61
N GLU A 246 -7.62 -8.86 -8.45
CA GLU A 246 -8.37 -8.08 -7.47
C GLU A 246 -7.86 -8.38 -6.05
N CYS A 247 -7.71 -7.33 -5.22
CA CYS A 247 -7.35 -7.50 -3.82
C CYS A 247 -8.53 -8.11 -3.05
N ARG A 248 -8.46 -9.40 -2.74
CA ARG A 248 -9.57 -10.12 -2.09
C ARG A 248 -9.87 -9.60 -0.70
N HIS A 249 -8.85 -9.08 0.00
CA HIS A 249 -9.05 -8.47 1.30
C HIS A 249 -9.93 -7.22 1.19
N ASN A 250 -9.63 -6.32 0.21
CA ASN A 250 -10.43 -5.12 -0.05
C ASN A 250 -11.85 -5.46 -0.53
N VAL A 251 -11.98 -6.41 -1.45
CA VAL A 251 -13.29 -6.93 -1.89
C VAL A 251 -14.10 -7.45 -0.70
N GLY A 252 -13.44 -8.04 0.29
CA GLY A 252 -14.08 -8.50 1.53
C GLY A 252 -14.82 -7.39 2.28
N TYR A 253 -14.27 -6.18 2.35
CA TYR A 253 -14.94 -5.03 2.97
C TYR A 253 -16.23 -4.65 2.23
N TRP A 254 -16.19 -4.61 0.89
CA TRP A 254 -17.34 -4.28 0.07
C TRP A 254 -18.45 -5.33 0.14
N ASN A 255 -18.08 -6.60 0.28
CA ASN A 255 -19.01 -7.72 0.38
C ASN A 255 -19.52 -7.99 1.80
N GLY A 256 -19.12 -7.20 2.79
CA GLY A 256 -19.48 -7.39 4.19
C GLY A 256 -18.90 -8.68 4.80
N SER A 257 -17.74 -9.12 4.34
CA SER A 257 -17.00 -10.22 4.97
C SER A 257 -16.57 -9.86 6.38
N GLU A 258 -16.45 -10.86 7.24
CA GLU A 258 -15.96 -10.65 8.59
C GLU A 258 -14.45 -10.42 8.57
N TRP A 259 -13.98 -9.55 9.44
CA TRP A 259 -12.54 -9.29 9.59
C TRP A 259 -12.19 -8.94 11.03
N TRP A 260 -10.91 -9.05 11.35
CA TRP A 260 -10.30 -8.63 12.61
C TRP A 260 -9.03 -7.82 12.32
N GLY A 261 -8.80 -6.74 13.13
CA GLY A 261 -7.64 -5.86 13.03
C GLY A 261 -7.73 -4.68 13.96
#